data_532bd0a754f6588915cac5ad5ffa6031
#
_entry.id   532bd0a754f6588915cac5ad5ffa6031
#
_cell.length_a   1.000
_cell.length_b   1.000
_cell.length_c   1.000
_cell.angle_alpha   90.00
_cell.angle_beta   90.00
_cell.angle_gamma   90.00
#
_symmetry.space_group_name_H-M   'P 1'
#
loop_
_entity.id
_entity.type
_entity.pdbx_description
1 polymer ?
#
loop_
_entity_poly.entity_id
_entity_poly.type
_entity_poly.pdbx_seq_one_letter_code
_entity_poly.pdbx_strand_id
1 'polypeptide(L)'
;MGPATTLTELGAARFAAAVDKMLAVYTAAMHPAPSQLAGRRSIMARHATNPGFRALTVLDEDGEPVAFSYGFHGEPGQWWHDMVHYAIAATSGAAEATRWLSDSFEVAELHVTPAYQHQGLGRSLLYTLTDGLAEQHALLSTHDSESPARHLYRSAGFVDLLTAFRFSGGDPPYAVMGASLPLRTRA
;
A
#
# COMPACT_ATOMS: atom_id res chain seq x y z
N MET A 1 -8.93 13.25 23.48
CA MET A 1 -7.99 12.10 23.49
C MET A 1 -8.65 11.05 22.61
N GLY A 2 -8.01 10.60 21.53
CA GLY A 2 -8.56 9.52 20.68
C GLY A 2 -8.60 8.20 21.46
N PRO A 3 -9.34 7.18 20.95
CA PRO A 3 -9.35 5.85 21.55
C PRO A 3 -7.93 5.27 21.55
N ALA A 4 -7.60 4.53 22.62
CA ALA A 4 -6.29 3.89 22.71
C ALA A 4 -6.15 2.84 21.60
N THR A 5 -5.01 2.86 20.91
CA THR A 5 -4.73 1.91 19.82
C THR A 5 -3.33 1.35 19.95
N THR A 6 -3.15 0.10 19.48
CA THR A 6 -1.85 -0.58 19.51
C THR A 6 -1.44 -1.00 18.11
N LEU A 7 -0.25 -0.55 17.66
CA LEU A 7 0.34 -0.99 16.40
C LEU A 7 1.10 -2.30 16.61
N THR A 8 0.82 -3.28 15.75
CA THR A 8 1.37 -4.64 15.84
C THR A 8 1.88 -5.09 14.47
N GLU A 9 3.05 -5.70 14.43
CA GLU A 9 3.58 -6.35 13.22
C GLU A 9 3.00 -7.77 13.08
N LEU A 10 2.63 -8.14 11.86
CA LEU A 10 2.09 -9.45 11.51
C LEU A 10 3.04 -10.16 10.56
N GLY A 11 3.55 -11.33 10.96
CA GLY A 11 4.20 -12.23 10.01
C GLY A 11 3.20 -12.79 8.99
N ALA A 12 3.70 -13.27 7.84
CA ALA A 12 2.89 -13.75 6.73
C ALA A 12 1.80 -14.76 7.14
N ALA A 13 2.12 -15.74 7.98
CA ALA A 13 1.15 -16.75 8.44
C ALA A 13 0.03 -16.14 9.30
N ARG A 14 0.36 -15.20 10.18
CA ARG A 14 -0.64 -14.48 11.00
C ARG A 14 -1.51 -13.57 10.16
N PHE A 15 -0.92 -12.88 9.19
CA PHE A 15 -1.67 -12.06 8.25
C PHE A 15 -2.65 -12.91 7.44
N ALA A 16 -2.20 -14.04 6.86
CA ALA A 16 -3.05 -14.96 6.10
C ALA A 16 -4.21 -15.51 6.96
N ALA A 17 -3.95 -15.84 8.22
CA ALA A 17 -4.99 -16.29 9.15
C ALA A 17 -6.00 -15.17 9.52
N ALA A 18 -5.57 -13.91 9.49
CA ALA A 18 -6.39 -12.74 9.82
C ALA A 18 -6.95 -12.03 8.58
N VAL A 19 -6.80 -12.58 7.37
CA VAL A 19 -7.14 -11.91 6.10
C VAL A 19 -8.58 -11.40 6.06
N ASP A 20 -9.53 -12.11 6.66
CA ASP A 20 -10.94 -11.70 6.70
C ASP A 20 -11.14 -10.44 7.56
N LYS A 21 -10.38 -10.28 8.64
CA LYS A 21 -10.37 -9.07 9.46
C LYS A 21 -9.75 -7.89 8.69
N MET A 22 -8.67 -8.11 7.94
CA MET A 22 -8.07 -7.08 7.06
C MET A 22 -9.03 -6.69 5.94
N LEU A 23 -9.74 -7.66 5.36
CA LEU A 23 -10.77 -7.40 4.35
C LEU A 23 -11.94 -6.56 4.93
N ALA A 24 -12.31 -6.75 6.19
CA ALA A 24 -13.32 -5.92 6.84
C ALA A 24 -12.86 -4.45 6.98
N VAL A 25 -11.60 -4.21 7.35
CA VAL A 25 -11.02 -2.85 7.40
C VAL A 25 -11.00 -2.23 5.99
N TYR A 26 -10.54 -2.98 4.98
CA TYR A 26 -10.57 -2.55 3.58
C TYR A 26 -11.99 -2.17 3.14
N THR A 27 -12.98 -3.02 3.45
CA THR A 27 -14.37 -2.79 3.08
C THR A 27 -14.93 -1.53 3.71
N ALA A 28 -14.64 -1.30 5.00
CA ALA A 28 -15.06 -0.10 5.71
C ALA A 28 -14.40 1.19 5.15
N ALA A 29 -13.16 1.09 4.68
CA ALA A 29 -12.41 2.23 4.13
C ALA A 29 -12.77 2.55 2.67
N MET A 30 -13.00 1.53 1.84
CA MET A 30 -13.09 1.67 0.39
C MET A 30 -14.49 1.50 -0.19
N HIS A 31 -15.42 0.93 0.57
CA HIS A 31 -16.80 0.64 0.14
C HIS A 31 -16.88 -0.07 -1.23
N PRO A 32 -16.14 -1.18 -1.45
CA PRO A 32 -16.12 -1.87 -2.71
C PRO A 32 -17.46 -2.54 -3.01
N ALA A 33 -17.73 -2.85 -4.29
CA ALA A 33 -18.86 -3.69 -4.66
C ALA A 33 -18.71 -5.09 -4.03
N PRO A 34 -19.79 -5.71 -3.49
CA PRO A 34 -19.72 -7.03 -2.87
C PRO A 34 -19.10 -8.11 -3.77
N SER A 35 -19.30 -8.02 -5.09
CA SER A 35 -18.73 -8.94 -6.09
C SER A 35 -17.19 -8.90 -6.16
N GLN A 36 -16.55 -7.86 -5.65
CA GLN A 36 -15.08 -7.70 -5.66
C GLN A 36 -14.41 -8.32 -4.43
N LEU A 37 -15.15 -8.59 -3.36
CA LEU A 37 -14.58 -8.98 -2.06
C LEU A 37 -13.86 -10.32 -2.11
N ALA A 38 -14.43 -11.34 -2.76
CA ALA A 38 -13.79 -12.65 -2.89
C ALA A 38 -12.45 -12.59 -3.64
N GLY A 39 -12.41 -11.80 -4.73
CA GLY A 39 -11.19 -11.54 -5.48
C GLY A 39 -10.14 -10.81 -4.65
N ARG A 40 -10.55 -9.77 -3.92
CA ARG A 40 -9.64 -9.01 -3.04
C ARG A 40 -9.06 -9.88 -1.93
N ARG A 41 -9.89 -10.69 -1.29
CA ARG A 41 -9.45 -11.68 -0.28
C ARG A 41 -8.36 -12.59 -0.82
N SER A 42 -8.59 -13.15 -2.01
CA SER A 42 -7.63 -14.06 -2.66
C SER A 42 -6.32 -13.37 -3.00
N ILE A 43 -6.37 -12.11 -3.45
CA ILE A 43 -5.19 -11.29 -3.73
C ILE A 43 -4.39 -11.04 -2.44
N MET A 44 -5.04 -10.61 -1.36
CA MET A 44 -4.37 -10.37 -0.07
C MET A 44 -3.68 -11.63 0.46
N ALA A 45 -4.37 -12.78 0.41
CA ALA A 45 -3.79 -14.06 0.84
C ALA A 45 -2.57 -14.47 0.02
N ARG A 46 -2.62 -14.27 -1.31
CA ARG A 46 -1.51 -14.55 -2.22
C ARG A 46 -0.33 -13.60 -1.99
N HIS A 47 -0.58 -12.31 -1.74
CA HIS A 47 0.47 -11.34 -1.46
C HIS A 47 1.31 -11.72 -0.24
N ALA A 48 0.72 -12.39 0.76
CA ALA A 48 1.44 -12.86 1.93
C ALA A 48 2.53 -13.90 1.62
N THR A 49 2.55 -14.46 0.41
CA THR A 49 3.59 -15.40 -0.04
C THR A 49 4.71 -14.75 -0.83
N ASN A 50 4.62 -13.45 -1.11
CA ASN A 50 5.66 -12.73 -1.87
C ASN A 50 6.93 -12.52 -1.04
N PRO A 51 8.11 -12.47 -1.68
CA PRO A 51 9.37 -12.22 -0.99
C PRO A 51 9.33 -10.89 -0.21
N GLY A 52 9.98 -10.85 0.95
CA GLY A 52 10.05 -9.62 1.75
C GLY A 52 8.69 -9.13 2.27
N PHE A 53 7.65 -10.00 2.31
CA PHE A 53 6.34 -9.61 2.84
C PHE A 53 6.43 -9.08 4.26
N ARG A 54 5.88 -7.90 4.46
CA ARG A 54 5.78 -7.23 5.75
C ARG A 54 4.38 -6.66 5.93
N ALA A 55 3.77 -6.85 7.09
CA ALA A 55 2.44 -6.34 7.40
C ALA A 55 2.35 -5.76 8.81
N LEU A 56 1.54 -4.74 8.94
CA LEU A 56 1.22 -4.06 10.19
C LEU A 56 -0.28 -3.95 10.35
N THR A 57 -0.76 -4.04 11.58
CA THR A 57 -2.14 -3.72 11.94
C THR A 57 -2.18 -2.80 13.15
N VAL A 58 -3.20 -1.98 13.22
CA VAL A 58 -3.54 -1.19 14.40
C VAL A 58 -4.80 -1.80 15.00
N LEU A 59 -4.71 -2.18 16.26
CA LEU A 59 -5.81 -2.74 17.04
C LEU A 59 -6.41 -1.68 17.96
N ASP A 60 -7.71 -1.70 18.14
CA ASP A 60 -8.43 -0.91 19.15
C ASP A 60 -8.34 -1.54 20.55
N GLU A 61 -9.07 -0.98 21.51
CA GLU A 61 -9.10 -1.44 22.90
C GLU A 61 -9.69 -2.85 23.07
N ASP A 62 -10.54 -3.26 22.13
CA ASP A 62 -11.15 -4.59 22.11
C ASP A 62 -10.28 -5.62 21.36
N GLY A 63 -9.13 -5.19 20.82
CA GLY A 63 -8.22 -6.02 20.05
C GLY A 63 -8.67 -6.27 18.60
N GLU A 64 -9.62 -5.46 18.08
CA GLU A 64 -10.07 -5.57 16.70
C GLU A 64 -9.26 -4.64 15.77
N PRO A 65 -8.92 -5.10 14.55
CA PRO A 65 -8.19 -4.29 13.59
C PRO A 65 -9.02 -3.09 13.11
N VAL A 66 -8.47 -1.90 13.24
CA VAL A 66 -9.06 -0.64 12.76
C VAL A 66 -8.25 -0.01 11.62
N ALA A 67 -7.03 -0.46 11.42
CA ALA A 67 -6.19 -0.07 10.30
C ALA A 67 -5.16 -1.16 10.00
N PHE A 68 -4.69 -1.23 8.75
CA PHE A 68 -3.58 -2.10 8.38
C PHE A 68 -2.81 -1.54 7.19
N SER A 69 -1.59 -2.03 7.03
CA SER A 69 -0.81 -1.88 5.82
C SER A 69 0.03 -3.13 5.57
N TYR A 70 0.33 -3.42 4.31
CA TYR A 70 1.33 -4.40 3.97
C TYR A 70 1.99 -4.08 2.63
N GLY A 71 3.14 -4.67 2.45
CA GLY A 71 3.91 -4.61 1.23
C GLY A 71 4.88 -5.78 1.14
N PHE A 72 5.63 -5.81 0.06
CA PHE A 72 6.59 -6.87 -0.24
C PHE A 72 7.62 -6.38 -1.26
N HIS A 73 8.69 -7.15 -1.41
CA HIS A 73 9.71 -6.89 -2.44
C HIS A 73 9.11 -7.03 -3.83
N GLY A 74 9.26 -5.99 -4.66
CA GLY A 74 8.81 -5.95 -6.04
C GLY A 74 9.78 -6.69 -6.96
N GLU A 75 9.28 -7.66 -7.72
CA GLU A 75 10.10 -8.43 -8.65
C GLU A 75 9.36 -8.75 -9.96
N PRO A 76 10.07 -8.98 -11.06
CA PRO A 76 9.48 -9.42 -12.31
C PRO A 76 8.64 -10.69 -12.13
N GLY A 77 7.49 -10.74 -12.81
CA GLY A 77 6.51 -11.82 -12.70
C GLY A 77 5.34 -11.50 -11.75
N GLN A 78 5.46 -10.48 -10.90
CA GLN A 78 4.33 -9.96 -10.13
C GLN A 78 3.50 -9.04 -11.02
N TRP A 79 2.20 -9.26 -11.06
CA TRP A 79 1.29 -8.57 -12.00
C TRP A 79 1.39 -7.03 -11.92
N TRP A 80 1.37 -6.48 -10.71
CA TRP A 80 1.44 -5.02 -10.53
C TRP A 80 2.81 -4.47 -10.97
N HIS A 81 3.90 -5.12 -10.55
CA HIS A 81 5.26 -4.76 -10.93
C HIS A 81 5.43 -4.71 -12.45
N ASP A 82 4.99 -5.76 -13.15
CA ASP A 82 5.17 -5.84 -14.61
C ASP A 82 4.32 -4.80 -15.35
N MET A 83 3.07 -4.58 -14.91
CA MET A 83 2.20 -3.56 -15.48
C MET A 83 2.78 -2.14 -15.32
N VAL A 84 3.29 -1.82 -14.14
CA VAL A 84 3.88 -0.51 -13.85
C VAL A 84 5.20 -0.33 -14.57
N HIS A 85 6.05 -1.37 -14.60
CA HIS A 85 7.30 -1.35 -15.35
C HIS A 85 7.05 -1.06 -16.83
N TYR A 86 6.14 -1.78 -17.44
CA TYR A 86 5.76 -1.56 -18.84
C TYR A 86 5.24 -0.14 -19.09
N ALA A 87 4.36 0.35 -18.24
CA ALA A 87 3.78 1.68 -18.38
C ALA A 87 4.83 2.81 -18.23
N ILE A 88 5.72 2.72 -17.24
CA ILE A 88 6.81 3.69 -17.07
C ILE A 88 7.78 3.61 -18.24
N ALA A 89 8.13 2.41 -18.70
CA ALA A 89 9.01 2.23 -19.85
C ALA A 89 8.43 2.86 -21.12
N ALA A 90 7.13 2.74 -21.33
CA ALA A 90 6.43 3.32 -22.49
C ALA A 90 6.32 4.85 -22.42
N THR A 91 6.22 5.44 -21.23
CA THR A 91 6.01 6.90 -21.07
C THR A 91 7.31 7.66 -20.82
N SER A 92 8.24 7.09 -20.08
CA SER A 92 9.45 7.75 -19.59
C SER A 92 10.75 7.04 -19.96
N GLY A 93 10.66 5.88 -20.65
CA GLY A 93 11.79 5.10 -21.10
C GLY A 93 12.20 3.94 -20.16
N ALA A 94 12.83 2.93 -20.74
CA ALA A 94 13.23 1.71 -20.02
C ALA A 94 14.20 1.97 -18.86
N ALA A 95 15.11 2.93 -19.01
CA ALA A 95 16.05 3.28 -17.95
C ALA A 95 15.34 3.82 -16.69
N GLU A 96 14.27 4.61 -16.87
CA GLU A 96 13.49 5.14 -15.77
C GLU A 96 12.66 4.03 -15.09
N ALA A 97 12.06 3.12 -15.86
CA ALA A 97 11.38 1.95 -15.32
C ALA A 97 12.34 1.07 -14.48
N THR A 98 13.53 0.79 -15.00
CA THR A 98 14.56 0.04 -14.29
C THR A 98 15.01 0.76 -13.02
N ARG A 99 15.23 2.07 -13.09
CA ARG A 99 15.65 2.87 -11.93
C ARG A 99 14.69 2.74 -10.76
N TRP A 100 13.39 2.76 -11.02
CA TRP A 100 12.37 2.71 -9.96
C TRP A 100 12.05 1.30 -9.47
N LEU A 101 12.06 0.30 -10.35
CA LEU A 101 11.49 -1.02 -10.08
C LEU A 101 12.53 -2.13 -9.84
N SER A 102 13.82 -1.92 -10.20
CA SER A 102 14.83 -2.98 -10.02
C SER A 102 15.14 -3.34 -8.56
N ASP A 103 14.87 -2.43 -7.64
CA ASP A 103 15.11 -2.61 -6.20
C ASP A 103 14.05 -1.80 -5.44
N SER A 104 12.85 -2.36 -5.39
CA SER A 104 11.68 -1.65 -4.88
C SER A 104 10.85 -2.48 -3.91
N PHE A 105 10.21 -1.79 -2.98
CA PHE A 105 9.19 -2.32 -2.09
C PHE A 105 7.82 -1.78 -2.54
N GLU A 106 6.90 -2.69 -2.88
CA GLU A 106 5.51 -2.32 -3.18
C GLU A 106 4.74 -2.15 -1.88
N VAL A 107 4.26 -0.93 -1.60
CA VAL A 107 3.25 -0.69 -0.57
C VAL A 107 1.91 -1.04 -1.18
N ALA A 108 1.49 -2.30 -1.00
CA ALA A 108 0.35 -2.86 -1.72
C ALA A 108 -1.00 -2.42 -1.14
N GLU A 109 -1.11 -2.32 0.19
CA GLU A 109 -2.34 -1.85 0.84
C GLU A 109 -2.01 -0.99 2.07
N LEU A 110 -2.77 0.08 2.25
CA LEU A 110 -2.77 0.91 3.45
C LEU A 110 -4.18 1.47 3.65
N HIS A 111 -4.87 1.00 4.68
CA HIS A 111 -6.26 1.38 4.96
C HIS A 111 -6.48 1.68 6.44
N VAL A 112 -7.32 2.68 6.69
CA VAL A 112 -7.78 3.07 8.04
C VAL A 112 -9.29 3.19 7.98
N THR A 113 -9.99 2.55 8.90
CA THR A 113 -11.46 2.66 8.99
C THR A 113 -11.89 4.10 9.25
N PRO A 114 -13.03 4.57 8.72
CA PRO A 114 -13.45 5.97 8.78
C PRO A 114 -13.42 6.58 10.18
N ALA A 115 -13.84 5.84 11.21
CA ALA A 115 -13.86 6.32 12.59
C ALA A 115 -12.46 6.63 13.18
N TYR A 116 -11.41 6.08 12.60
CA TYR A 116 -10.02 6.22 13.05
C TYR A 116 -9.14 7.04 12.10
N GLN A 117 -9.72 7.58 11.02
CA GLN A 117 -9.00 8.48 10.09
C GLN A 117 -8.67 9.82 10.76
N HIS A 118 -7.75 10.57 10.13
CA HIS A 118 -7.29 11.90 10.58
C HIS A 118 -6.60 11.92 11.96
N GLN A 119 -6.25 10.75 12.52
CA GLN A 119 -5.55 10.59 13.81
C GLN A 119 -4.05 10.22 13.63
N GLY A 120 -3.51 10.34 12.42
CA GLY A 120 -2.12 10.04 12.13
C GLY A 120 -1.79 8.56 11.88
N LEU A 121 -2.77 7.64 11.98
CA LEU A 121 -2.53 6.20 11.82
C LEU A 121 -1.98 5.83 10.46
N GLY A 122 -2.49 6.43 9.37
CA GLY A 122 -1.97 6.17 8.03
C GLY A 122 -0.50 6.56 7.88
N ARG A 123 -0.09 7.67 8.49
CA ARG A 123 1.31 8.09 8.54
C ARG A 123 2.15 7.10 9.34
N SER A 124 1.71 6.74 10.53
CA SER A 124 2.41 5.79 11.40
C SER A 124 2.61 4.45 10.68
N LEU A 125 1.55 3.92 10.04
CA LEU A 125 1.63 2.69 9.26
C LEU A 125 2.64 2.79 8.11
N LEU A 126 2.60 3.88 7.32
CA LEU A 126 3.49 4.05 6.17
C LEU A 126 4.96 4.09 6.61
N TYR A 127 5.28 4.91 7.59
CA TYR A 127 6.66 5.06 8.06
C TYR A 127 7.17 3.79 8.74
N THR A 128 6.37 3.14 9.59
CA THR A 128 6.78 1.89 10.25
C THR A 128 6.92 0.74 9.24
N LEU A 129 6.02 0.66 8.23
CA LEU A 129 6.10 -0.36 7.18
C LEU A 129 7.40 -0.27 6.38
N THR A 130 7.85 0.96 6.11
CA THR A 130 9.03 1.21 5.27
C THR A 130 10.32 1.41 6.07
N ASP A 131 10.26 1.41 7.38
CA ASP A 131 11.43 1.60 8.23
C ASP A 131 12.37 0.38 8.17
N GLY A 132 13.66 0.65 7.97
CA GLY A 132 14.70 -0.38 7.93
C GLY A 132 14.64 -1.31 6.71
N LEU A 133 13.88 -0.98 5.67
CA LEU A 133 13.89 -1.72 4.41
C LEU A 133 15.25 -1.57 3.71
N ALA A 134 15.69 -2.65 3.05
CA ALA A 134 16.93 -2.67 2.29
C ALA A 134 16.77 -2.10 0.87
N GLU A 135 15.55 -2.09 0.37
CA GLU A 135 15.21 -1.58 -0.97
C GLU A 135 15.51 -0.09 -1.10
N GLN A 136 15.87 0.32 -2.32
CA GLN A 136 16.16 1.73 -2.62
C GLN A 136 14.92 2.60 -2.78
N HIS A 137 13.80 1.99 -3.18
CA HIS A 137 12.57 2.71 -3.48
C HIS A 137 11.34 2.04 -2.85
N ALA A 138 10.36 2.86 -2.47
CA ALA A 138 9.01 2.40 -2.18
C ALA A 138 8.07 2.90 -3.28
N LEU A 139 7.22 2.03 -3.79
CA LEU A 139 6.22 2.36 -4.81
C LEU A 139 4.82 1.97 -4.34
N LEU A 140 3.84 2.69 -4.84
CA LEU A 140 2.42 2.42 -4.59
C LEU A 140 1.55 2.94 -5.74
N SER A 141 0.30 2.50 -5.76
CA SER A 141 -0.75 3.13 -6.56
C SER A 141 -1.89 3.62 -5.67
N THR A 142 -2.47 4.75 -6.05
CA THR A 142 -3.61 5.35 -5.36
C THR A 142 -4.53 6.00 -6.41
N HIS A 143 -5.79 6.27 -6.04
CA HIS A 143 -6.70 6.98 -6.95
C HIS A 143 -6.09 8.32 -7.37
N ASP A 144 -6.17 8.62 -8.68
CA ASP A 144 -5.65 9.88 -9.23
C ASP A 144 -6.64 11.03 -9.01
N SER A 145 -6.80 11.38 -7.75
CA SER A 145 -7.63 12.50 -7.28
C SER A 145 -7.00 13.13 -6.06
N GLU A 146 -7.29 14.38 -5.80
CA GLU A 146 -6.86 15.00 -4.54
C GLU A 146 -7.56 14.32 -3.37
N SER A 147 -6.76 13.74 -2.49
CA SER A 147 -7.23 12.93 -1.35
C SER A 147 -6.27 13.01 -0.17
N PRO A 148 -6.73 12.72 1.05
CA PRO A 148 -5.84 12.61 2.21
C PRO A 148 -4.68 11.62 2.01
N ALA A 149 -4.92 10.52 1.28
CA ALA A 149 -3.88 9.54 0.95
C ALA A 149 -2.80 10.15 0.05
N ARG A 150 -3.18 10.83 -1.05
CA ARG A 150 -2.19 11.52 -1.91
C ARG A 150 -1.42 12.60 -1.17
N HIS A 151 -2.09 13.36 -0.30
CA HIS A 151 -1.41 14.35 0.53
C HIS A 151 -0.40 13.70 1.47
N LEU A 152 -0.76 12.58 2.11
CA LEU A 152 0.15 11.80 2.95
C LEU A 152 1.39 11.36 2.16
N TYR A 153 1.21 10.73 1.00
CA TYR A 153 2.31 10.22 0.19
C TYR A 153 3.24 11.34 -0.30
N ARG A 154 2.70 12.41 -0.82
CA ARG A 154 3.51 13.58 -1.21
C ARG A 154 4.30 14.16 -0.04
N SER A 155 3.69 14.24 1.14
CA SER A 155 4.37 14.73 2.36
C SER A 155 5.49 13.80 2.83
N ALA A 156 5.43 12.51 2.50
CA ALA A 156 6.46 11.51 2.78
C ALA A 156 7.56 11.44 1.71
N GLY A 157 7.45 12.24 0.64
CA GLY A 157 8.45 12.34 -0.42
C GLY A 157 8.14 11.53 -1.67
N PHE A 158 6.96 10.95 -1.78
CA PHE A 158 6.52 10.30 -3.01
C PHE A 158 6.25 11.32 -4.11
N VAL A 159 6.67 10.99 -5.31
CA VAL A 159 6.42 11.76 -6.55
C VAL A 159 5.58 10.93 -7.51
N ASP A 160 4.82 11.60 -8.37
CA ASP A 160 4.03 10.93 -9.39
C ASP A 160 4.96 10.38 -10.50
N LEU A 161 4.89 9.09 -10.75
CA LEU A 161 5.58 8.40 -11.85
C LEU A 161 4.65 8.22 -13.05
N LEU A 162 3.36 7.93 -12.77
CA LEU A 162 2.29 7.86 -13.75
C LEU A 162 1.05 8.55 -13.18
N THR A 163 0.30 9.24 -14.04
CA THR A 163 -1.01 9.82 -13.72
C THR A 163 -2.04 9.35 -14.75
N ALA A 164 -3.31 9.43 -14.42
CA ALA A 164 -4.42 8.96 -15.25
C ALA A 164 -4.26 7.51 -15.73
N PHE A 165 -3.49 6.69 -15.00
CA PHE A 165 -3.22 5.31 -15.34
C PHE A 165 -4.42 4.41 -15.01
N ARG A 166 -4.72 3.45 -15.88
CA ARG A 166 -5.81 2.47 -15.66
C ARG A 166 -5.25 1.07 -15.74
N PHE A 167 -5.42 0.30 -14.69
CA PHE A 167 -4.99 -1.11 -14.64
C PHE A 167 -5.89 -2.00 -15.51
N SER A 168 -7.18 -1.69 -15.56
CA SER A 168 -8.15 -2.36 -16.41
C SER A 168 -9.21 -1.37 -16.93
N GLY A 169 -9.90 -1.74 -17.99
CA GLY A 169 -10.73 -0.82 -18.78
C GLY A 169 -11.98 -0.23 -18.12
N GLY A 170 -12.30 -0.59 -16.88
CA GLY A 170 -13.44 -0.07 -16.13
C GLY A 170 -13.05 0.69 -14.86
N ASP A 171 -11.76 0.67 -14.51
CA ASP A 171 -11.30 1.26 -13.27
C ASP A 171 -11.21 2.80 -13.34
N PRO A 172 -11.41 3.49 -12.19
CA PRO A 172 -11.07 4.90 -12.10
C PRO A 172 -9.56 5.08 -12.36
N PRO A 173 -9.12 6.29 -12.78
CA PRO A 173 -7.71 6.53 -12.99
C PRO A 173 -6.92 6.47 -11.68
N TYR A 174 -5.71 5.91 -11.76
CA TYR A 174 -4.74 5.83 -10.69
C TYR A 174 -3.53 6.71 -10.95
N ALA A 175 -2.92 7.18 -9.89
CA ALA A 175 -1.53 7.63 -9.87
C ALA A 175 -0.65 6.49 -9.35
N VAL A 176 0.44 6.22 -10.04
CA VAL A 176 1.54 5.42 -9.53
C VAL A 176 2.58 6.37 -8.99
N MET A 177 2.96 6.18 -7.72
CA MET A 177 3.88 7.06 -7.04
C MET A 177 5.08 6.30 -6.51
N GLY A 178 6.25 6.96 -6.46
CA GLY A 178 7.49 6.39 -5.95
C GLY A 178 8.24 7.36 -5.05
N ALA A 179 8.93 6.83 -4.06
CA ALA A 179 9.83 7.58 -3.18
C ALA A 179 11.14 6.82 -2.99
N SER A 180 12.24 7.55 -2.84
CA SER A 180 13.50 6.95 -2.38
C SER A 180 13.42 6.64 -0.88
N LEU A 181 13.98 5.51 -0.49
CA LEU A 181 14.10 5.11 0.91
C LEU A 181 15.44 5.56 1.53
N PRO A 182 15.48 5.86 2.82
CA PRO A 182 14.35 6.00 3.74
C PRO A 182 13.44 7.17 3.39
N LEU A 183 12.15 7.07 3.76
CA LEU A 183 11.20 8.16 3.52
C LEU A 183 11.62 9.44 4.24
N ARG A 184 11.29 10.60 3.65
CA ARG A 184 11.58 11.90 4.26
C ARG A 184 10.75 12.07 5.53
N THR A 185 11.41 12.15 6.67
CA THR A 185 10.79 12.66 7.89
C THR A 185 10.65 14.19 7.77
N ARG A 186 9.46 14.73 7.95
CA ARG A 186 9.34 16.17 8.18
C ARG A 186 10.04 16.52 9.50
N ALA A 187 11.03 17.37 9.39
CA ALA A 187 11.54 18.10 10.55
C ALA A 187 10.42 18.93 11.19
#